data_1dcd24908113dbb1a8d3bfda6f171988
#
_entry.id   1dcd24908113dbb1a8d3bfda6f171988
#
_cell.length_a   1.000
_cell.length_b   1.000
_cell.length_c   1.000
_cell.angle_alpha   90.00
_cell.angle_beta   90.00
_cell.angle_gamma   90.00
#
_symmetry.space_group_name_H-M   'P 1'
#
loop_
_entity.id
_entity.type
_entity.pdbx_description
1 polymer ?
#
loop_
_entity_poly.entity_id
_entity_poly.type
_entity_poly.pdbx_seq_one_letter_code
_entity_poly.pdbx_strand_id
1 'polypeptide(L)'
;MTRDRWVTFKTLVAKEFLLIRRNKWLTTGAWVSALLVVAVVFGTAAVGGTLVYRDFATVKAALAALLMYVMPLLAVLAVSDAFAAEREQGTLILMLTYPIGRETWGLAKLTAYAAGLAVALLPALVMMVGLKIILPLPWTWGETLSGLLELGFGAWLYAAGFAALGCAVSLGTTKARALAYLLILWFAAVFLWDLILLTMAVMLAGDVPSSLFTVLMTLNSADAFRMLMTPAAVSGFSAPAAVSWGVLFIWWFAGTGLTLTGLRHLSV
;
A
#
# COMPACT_ATOMS: atom_id res chain seq x y z
N MET A 1 -26.94 -9.91 -5.67
CA MET A 1 -26.15 -11.11 -5.30
C MET A 1 -27.06 -12.04 -4.53
N THR A 2 -27.28 -13.28 -4.99
CA THR A 2 -28.14 -14.25 -4.30
C THR A 2 -27.50 -14.62 -2.95
N ARG A 3 -28.31 -14.99 -1.94
CA ARG A 3 -27.86 -15.35 -0.57
C ARG A 3 -26.72 -16.37 -0.59
N ASP A 4 -26.78 -17.34 -1.48
CA ASP A 4 -25.79 -18.39 -1.62
C ASP A 4 -24.42 -17.90 -2.13
N ARG A 5 -24.44 -16.96 -3.09
CA ARG A 5 -23.19 -16.31 -3.58
C ARG A 5 -22.49 -15.50 -2.50
N TRP A 6 -23.26 -14.85 -1.63
CA TRP A 6 -22.71 -14.09 -0.51
C TRP A 6 -22.07 -14.99 0.55
N VAL A 7 -22.70 -16.12 0.87
CA VAL A 7 -22.13 -17.11 1.80
C VAL A 7 -20.84 -17.70 1.23
N THR A 8 -20.84 -18.09 -0.05
CA THR A 8 -19.65 -18.60 -0.74
C THR A 8 -18.52 -17.58 -0.73
N PHE A 9 -18.81 -16.32 -1.03
CA PHE A 9 -17.81 -15.24 -1.00
C PHE A 9 -17.18 -15.08 0.39
N LYS A 10 -17.99 -14.99 1.45
CA LYS A 10 -17.48 -14.87 2.84
C LYS A 10 -16.59 -16.05 3.23
N THR A 11 -17.01 -17.27 2.87
CA THR A 11 -16.25 -18.50 3.18
C THR A 11 -14.90 -18.48 2.45
N LEU A 12 -14.87 -18.05 1.18
CA LEU A 12 -13.64 -17.90 0.42
C LEU A 12 -12.72 -16.84 1.02
N VAL A 13 -13.27 -15.67 1.37
CA VAL A 13 -12.49 -14.61 2.02
C VAL A 13 -11.89 -15.10 3.34
N ALA A 14 -12.68 -15.78 4.17
CA ALA A 14 -12.21 -16.33 5.45
C ALA A 14 -11.10 -17.37 5.24
N LYS A 15 -11.25 -18.28 4.27
CA LYS A 15 -10.21 -19.26 3.90
C LYS A 15 -8.93 -18.58 3.46
N GLU A 16 -9.01 -17.65 2.50
CA GLU A 16 -7.86 -16.94 1.98
C GLU A 16 -7.18 -16.09 3.07
N PHE A 17 -7.97 -15.41 3.91
CA PHE A 17 -7.45 -14.62 5.02
C PHE A 17 -6.68 -15.47 6.03
N LEU A 18 -7.17 -16.67 6.36
CA LEU A 18 -6.47 -17.60 7.25
C LEU A 18 -5.12 -18.06 6.65
N LEU A 19 -5.05 -18.26 5.33
CA LEU A 19 -3.79 -18.57 4.64
C LEU A 19 -2.83 -17.38 4.70
N ILE A 20 -3.33 -16.18 4.40
CA ILE A 20 -2.55 -14.93 4.39
C ILE A 20 -2.03 -14.59 5.79
N ARG A 21 -2.81 -14.81 6.84
CA ARG A 21 -2.37 -14.59 8.23
C ARG A 21 -1.14 -15.43 8.60
N ARG A 22 -0.93 -16.55 7.94
CA ARG A 22 0.26 -17.41 8.11
C ARG A 22 1.45 -16.96 7.27
N ASN A 23 1.26 -15.95 6.43
CA ASN A 23 2.34 -15.39 5.61
C ASN A 23 3.31 -14.62 6.50
N LYS A 24 4.56 -15.07 6.53
CA LYS A 24 5.62 -14.48 7.36
C LYS A 24 5.89 -13.01 7.01
N TRP A 25 5.72 -12.62 5.74
CA TRP A 25 5.94 -11.25 5.29
C TRP A 25 4.97 -10.26 5.94
N LEU A 26 3.69 -10.63 6.07
CA LEU A 26 2.71 -9.78 6.75
C LEU A 26 2.99 -9.65 8.25
N THR A 27 3.38 -10.75 8.89
CA THR A 27 3.74 -10.73 10.32
C THR A 27 5.01 -9.89 10.55
N THR A 28 6.04 -10.08 9.71
CA THR A 28 7.26 -9.27 9.79
C THR A 28 6.96 -7.80 9.51
N GLY A 29 6.12 -7.52 8.50
CA GLY A 29 5.70 -6.17 8.16
C GLY A 29 4.95 -5.46 9.29
N ALA A 30 4.12 -6.20 10.03
CA ALA A 30 3.43 -5.68 11.21
C ALA A 30 4.42 -5.22 12.30
N TRP A 31 5.44 -6.01 12.58
CA TRP A 31 6.50 -5.63 13.52
C TRP A 31 7.37 -4.49 13.00
N VAL A 32 7.76 -4.53 11.73
CA VAL A 32 8.54 -3.46 11.10
C VAL A 32 7.76 -2.14 11.14
N SER A 33 6.49 -2.13 10.81
CA SER A 33 5.67 -0.91 10.84
C SER A 33 5.53 -0.33 12.25
N ALA A 34 5.39 -1.17 13.27
CA ALA A 34 5.37 -0.73 14.67
C ALA A 34 6.73 -0.15 15.11
N LEU A 35 7.83 -0.81 14.72
CA LEU A 35 9.19 -0.35 15.02
C LEU A 35 9.49 0.99 14.33
N LEU A 36 9.02 1.18 13.10
CA LEU A 36 9.15 2.45 12.40
C LEU A 36 8.49 3.61 13.15
N VAL A 37 7.34 3.40 13.78
CA VAL A 37 6.69 4.42 14.61
C VAL A 37 7.61 4.85 15.74
N VAL A 38 8.18 3.89 16.46
CA VAL A 38 9.12 4.17 17.57
C VAL A 38 10.34 4.93 17.03
N ALA A 39 10.95 4.43 15.95
CA ALA A 39 12.13 5.04 15.35
C ALA A 39 11.86 6.49 14.88
N VAL A 40 10.69 6.76 14.30
CA VAL A 40 10.33 8.10 13.82
C VAL A 40 10.05 9.06 14.99
N VAL A 41 9.27 8.63 15.99
CA VAL A 41 8.96 9.50 17.15
C VAL A 41 10.22 9.91 17.88
N PHE A 42 11.09 8.97 18.20
CA PHE A 42 12.35 9.26 18.89
C PHE A 42 13.41 9.87 17.95
N GLY A 43 13.50 9.42 16.71
CA GLY A 43 14.43 9.96 15.72
C GLY A 43 14.18 11.42 15.43
N THR A 44 12.92 11.82 15.23
CA THR A 44 12.56 13.24 15.02
C THR A 44 12.75 14.08 16.28
N ALA A 45 12.59 13.49 17.48
CA ALA A 45 12.83 14.17 18.74
C ALA A 45 14.33 14.41 19.01
N ALA A 46 15.21 13.51 18.55
CA ALA A 46 16.66 13.60 18.79
C ALA A 46 17.40 14.55 17.83
N VAL A 47 16.73 15.08 16.81
CA VAL A 47 17.33 16.04 15.87
C VAL A 47 17.73 17.33 16.62
N GLY A 48 18.99 17.66 16.62
CA GLY A 48 19.54 18.82 17.32
C GLY A 48 20.18 18.52 18.68
N GLY A 49 20.35 17.23 19.03
CA GLY A 49 21.10 16.82 20.25
C GLY A 49 20.31 16.92 21.56
N THR A 50 19.05 17.34 21.50
CA THR A 50 18.13 17.40 22.64
C THR A 50 16.85 16.65 22.32
N LEU A 51 16.32 15.90 23.31
CA LEU A 51 15.04 15.17 23.15
C LEU A 51 13.87 16.16 23.25
N VAL A 52 13.56 16.80 22.13
CA VAL A 52 12.38 17.67 22.00
C VAL A 52 11.39 17.02 21.03
N TYR A 53 10.26 16.60 21.55
CA TYR A 53 9.22 15.97 20.72
C TYR A 53 8.64 17.00 19.73
N ARG A 54 8.57 16.59 18.46
CA ARG A 54 8.05 17.40 17.36
C ARG A 54 6.51 17.35 17.34
N ASP A 55 5.94 18.31 16.63
CA ASP A 55 4.52 18.38 16.30
C ASP A 55 4.06 17.12 15.53
N PHE A 56 2.79 16.79 15.63
CA PHE A 56 2.23 15.60 14.99
C PHE A 56 2.37 15.60 13.47
N ALA A 57 2.23 16.75 12.81
CA ALA A 57 2.34 16.87 11.37
C ALA A 57 3.74 16.46 10.86
N THR A 58 4.80 16.89 11.55
CA THR A 58 6.19 16.50 11.24
C THR A 58 6.40 14.99 11.41
N VAL A 59 5.92 14.41 12.50
CA VAL A 59 6.03 12.96 12.76
C VAL A 59 5.21 12.16 11.75
N LYS A 60 3.99 12.61 11.42
CA LYS A 60 3.14 12.00 10.39
C LYS A 60 3.83 12.00 9.03
N ALA A 61 4.40 13.14 8.62
CA ALA A 61 5.11 13.26 7.34
C ALA A 61 6.34 12.34 7.27
N ALA A 62 7.14 12.29 8.33
CA ALA A 62 8.31 11.41 8.40
C ALA A 62 7.93 9.92 8.38
N LEU A 63 6.86 9.55 9.08
CA LEU A 63 6.35 8.17 9.06
C LEU A 63 5.78 7.82 7.69
N ALA A 64 5.04 8.72 7.04
CA ALA A 64 4.54 8.53 5.70
C ALA A 64 5.66 8.34 4.67
N ALA A 65 6.74 9.11 4.77
CA ALA A 65 7.92 8.97 3.91
C ALA A 65 8.54 7.57 4.00
N LEU A 66 8.58 6.95 5.19
CA LEU A 66 9.07 5.58 5.36
C LEU A 66 8.04 4.53 4.90
N LEU A 67 6.75 4.74 5.22
CA LEU A 67 5.67 3.84 4.78
C LEU A 67 5.51 3.81 3.26
N MET A 68 5.87 4.89 2.56
CA MET A 68 5.89 4.95 1.10
C MET A 68 6.79 3.85 0.49
N TYR A 69 7.89 3.49 1.15
CA TYR A 69 8.77 2.40 0.72
C TYR A 69 8.31 1.03 1.21
N VAL A 70 7.95 0.97 2.49
CA VAL A 70 7.72 -0.31 3.19
C VAL A 70 6.38 -0.92 2.80
N MET A 71 5.31 -0.14 2.70
CA MET A 71 3.97 -0.67 2.47
C MET A 71 3.77 -1.35 1.12
N PRO A 72 4.19 -0.76 -0.02
CA PRO A 72 4.08 -1.46 -1.30
C PRO A 72 5.04 -2.64 -1.39
N LEU A 73 6.22 -2.57 -0.77
CA LEU A 73 7.15 -3.71 -0.71
C LEU A 73 6.52 -4.90 0.02
N LEU A 74 5.88 -4.66 1.16
CA LEU A 74 5.14 -5.69 1.90
C LEU A 74 3.99 -6.27 1.07
N ALA A 75 3.24 -5.41 0.37
CA ALA A 75 2.18 -5.83 -0.51
C ALA A 75 2.71 -6.76 -1.63
N VAL A 76 3.79 -6.35 -2.30
CA VAL A 76 4.46 -7.14 -3.35
C VAL A 76 4.92 -8.50 -2.84
N LEU A 77 5.60 -8.53 -1.69
CA LEU A 77 6.09 -9.77 -1.08
C LEU A 77 4.94 -10.70 -0.66
N ALA A 78 3.84 -10.11 -0.17
CA ALA A 78 2.69 -10.88 0.26
C ALA A 78 1.90 -11.52 -0.89
N VAL A 79 1.80 -10.82 -2.05
CA VAL A 79 0.93 -11.24 -3.16
C VAL A 79 1.66 -11.92 -4.32
N SER A 80 2.99 -11.94 -4.31
CA SER A 80 3.79 -12.53 -5.41
C SER A 80 3.43 -13.98 -5.71
N ASP A 81 2.95 -14.72 -4.73
CA ASP A 81 2.52 -16.12 -4.83
C ASP A 81 0.99 -16.32 -4.88
N ALA A 82 0.20 -15.24 -4.91
CA ALA A 82 -1.26 -15.31 -4.75
C ALA A 82 -1.96 -16.29 -5.70
N PHE A 83 -1.61 -16.28 -6.97
CA PHE A 83 -2.10 -17.21 -7.98
C PHE A 83 -0.98 -18.09 -8.55
N ALA A 84 0.25 -17.59 -8.55
CA ALA A 84 1.41 -18.28 -9.07
C ALA A 84 1.69 -19.60 -8.30
N ALA A 85 1.55 -19.58 -6.97
CA ALA A 85 1.71 -20.81 -6.17
C ALA A 85 0.66 -21.87 -6.50
N GLU A 86 -0.60 -21.50 -6.68
CA GLU A 86 -1.66 -22.41 -7.06
C GLU A 86 -1.46 -22.99 -8.46
N ARG A 87 -0.90 -22.17 -9.36
CA ARG A 87 -0.53 -22.61 -10.71
C ARG A 87 0.61 -23.65 -10.67
N GLU A 88 1.67 -23.38 -9.93
CA GLU A 88 2.83 -24.27 -9.80
C GLU A 88 2.46 -25.60 -9.11
N GLN A 89 1.50 -25.57 -8.18
CA GLN A 89 1.00 -26.76 -7.48
C GLN A 89 -0.08 -27.50 -8.27
N GLY A 90 -0.52 -26.99 -9.43
CA GLY A 90 -1.61 -27.59 -10.21
C GLY A 90 -3.01 -27.40 -9.60
N THR A 91 -3.12 -26.75 -8.43
CA THR A 91 -4.38 -26.53 -7.74
C THR A 91 -5.25 -25.48 -8.39
N LEU A 92 -4.68 -24.60 -9.24
CA LEU A 92 -5.41 -23.62 -10.02
C LEU A 92 -6.49 -24.26 -10.89
N ILE A 93 -6.17 -25.38 -11.57
CA ILE A 93 -7.10 -26.13 -12.43
C ILE A 93 -8.27 -26.64 -11.58
N LEU A 94 -7.99 -27.20 -10.41
CA LEU A 94 -9.02 -27.67 -9.48
C LEU A 94 -9.96 -26.53 -9.07
N MET A 95 -9.43 -25.34 -8.77
CA MET A 95 -10.25 -24.19 -8.41
C MET A 95 -11.14 -23.71 -9.56
N LEU A 96 -10.69 -23.85 -10.81
CA LEU A 96 -11.46 -23.48 -12.00
C LEU A 96 -12.57 -24.51 -12.36
N THR A 97 -12.47 -25.76 -11.89
CA THR A 97 -13.51 -26.78 -12.08
C THR A 97 -14.64 -26.72 -11.02
N TYR A 98 -14.41 -26.04 -9.90
CA TYR A 98 -15.47 -25.83 -8.91
C TYR A 98 -16.57 -24.91 -9.46
N PRO A 99 -17.84 -25.08 -9.05
CA PRO A 99 -18.96 -24.25 -9.48
C PRO A 99 -18.94 -22.88 -8.80
N ILE A 100 -17.78 -22.24 -8.74
CA ILE A 100 -17.54 -20.92 -8.16
C ILE A 100 -17.18 -19.96 -9.30
N GLY A 101 -17.84 -18.80 -9.35
CA GLY A 101 -17.51 -17.79 -10.35
C GLY A 101 -16.06 -17.32 -10.20
N ARG A 102 -15.30 -17.31 -11.30
CA ARG A 102 -13.89 -16.88 -11.34
C ARG A 102 -13.69 -15.49 -10.72
N GLU A 103 -14.64 -14.58 -10.99
CA GLU A 103 -14.62 -13.24 -10.41
C GLU A 103 -14.86 -13.24 -8.90
N THR A 104 -15.78 -14.08 -8.42
CA THR A 104 -16.07 -14.20 -6.98
C THR A 104 -14.82 -14.69 -6.23
N TRP A 105 -14.11 -15.66 -6.81
CA TRP A 105 -12.86 -16.13 -6.26
C TRP A 105 -11.75 -15.07 -6.30
N GLY A 106 -11.56 -14.38 -7.43
CA GLY A 106 -10.60 -13.27 -7.54
C GLY A 106 -10.87 -12.14 -6.55
N LEU A 107 -12.13 -11.70 -6.45
CA LEU A 107 -12.53 -10.69 -5.48
C LEU A 107 -12.32 -11.15 -4.04
N ALA A 108 -12.57 -12.42 -3.72
CA ALA A 108 -12.32 -12.95 -2.39
C ALA A 108 -10.83 -12.90 -2.03
N LYS A 109 -9.93 -13.25 -2.96
CA LYS A 109 -8.48 -13.11 -2.77
C LYS A 109 -8.07 -11.65 -2.57
N LEU A 110 -8.47 -10.76 -3.46
CA LEU A 110 -8.18 -9.33 -3.37
C LEU A 110 -8.63 -8.75 -2.02
N THR A 111 -9.85 -9.09 -1.60
CA THR A 111 -10.40 -8.66 -0.29
C THR A 111 -9.58 -9.23 0.87
N ALA A 112 -9.16 -10.48 0.80
CA ALA A 112 -8.37 -11.12 1.84
C ALA A 112 -6.97 -10.48 1.96
N TYR A 113 -6.30 -10.17 0.84
CA TYR A 113 -5.02 -9.46 0.85
C TYR A 113 -5.16 -8.03 1.38
N ALA A 114 -6.18 -7.29 0.93
CA ALA A 114 -6.48 -5.96 1.46
C ALA A 114 -6.72 -5.99 2.98
N ALA A 115 -7.50 -6.96 3.47
CA ALA A 115 -7.70 -7.15 4.91
C ALA A 115 -6.42 -7.53 5.65
N GLY A 116 -5.58 -8.39 5.06
CA GLY A 116 -4.27 -8.77 5.61
C GLY A 116 -3.33 -7.57 5.76
N LEU A 117 -3.28 -6.69 4.76
CA LEU A 117 -2.50 -5.45 4.81
C LEU A 117 -3.04 -4.47 5.86
N ALA A 118 -4.36 -4.36 6.02
CA ALA A 118 -4.95 -3.57 7.10
C ALA A 118 -4.53 -4.10 8.47
N VAL A 119 -4.58 -5.41 8.68
CA VAL A 119 -4.13 -6.04 9.94
C VAL A 119 -2.63 -5.83 10.18
N ALA A 120 -1.81 -5.83 9.12
CA ALA A 120 -0.36 -5.57 9.23
C ALA A 120 -0.05 -4.12 9.64
N LEU A 121 -0.94 -3.16 9.38
CA LEU A 121 -0.80 -1.78 9.83
C LEU A 121 -1.26 -1.54 11.27
N LEU A 122 -2.15 -2.36 11.82
CA LEU A 122 -2.70 -2.16 13.17
C LEU A 122 -1.63 -1.98 14.24
N PRO A 123 -0.53 -2.77 14.31
CA PRO A 123 0.51 -2.58 15.32
C PRO A 123 1.16 -1.20 15.28
N ALA A 124 1.33 -0.61 14.09
CA ALA A 124 1.84 0.77 13.97
C ALA A 124 0.88 1.79 14.55
N LEU A 125 -0.42 1.66 14.24
CA LEU A 125 -1.44 2.57 14.76
C LEU A 125 -1.57 2.44 16.30
N VAL A 126 -1.59 1.21 16.81
CA VAL A 126 -1.63 0.92 18.26
C VAL A 126 -0.37 1.46 18.94
N MET A 127 0.81 1.27 18.34
CA MET A 127 2.07 1.78 18.89
C MET A 127 2.05 3.32 18.98
N MET A 128 1.55 4.02 17.96
CA MET A 128 1.45 5.48 17.99
C MET A 128 0.52 5.98 19.12
N VAL A 129 -0.63 5.35 19.28
CA VAL A 129 -1.55 5.65 20.38
C VAL A 129 -0.91 5.33 21.74
N GLY A 130 -0.23 4.20 21.85
CA GLY A 130 0.49 3.80 23.07
C GLY A 130 1.57 4.81 23.46
N LEU A 131 2.38 5.26 22.50
CA LEU A 131 3.38 6.31 22.74
C LEU A 131 2.75 7.62 23.17
N LYS A 132 1.61 8.01 22.58
CA LYS A 132 0.86 9.21 22.99
C LYS A 132 0.35 9.15 24.43
N ILE A 133 0.00 7.95 24.91
CA ILE A 133 -0.44 7.76 26.30
C ILE A 133 0.74 7.83 27.28
N ILE A 134 1.89 7.26 26.90
CA ILE A 134 3.04 7.08 27.80
C ILE A 134 3.94 8.32 27.82
N LEU A 135 4.10 9.00 26.68
CA LEU A 135 5.02 10.12 26.52
C LEU A 135 4.29 11.47 26.56
N PRO A 136 4.93 12.54 27.07
CA PRO A 136 4.39 13.90 27.07
C PRO A 136 4.49 14.54 25.68
N LEU A 137 3.82 13.94 24.69
CA LEU A 137 3.86 14.41 23.31
C LEU A 137 3.00 15.69 23.15
N PRO A 138 3.49 16.73 22.44
CA PRO A 138 2.80 18.01 22.28
C PRO A 138 1.65 17.93 21.26
N TRP A 139 0.94 16.80 21.20
CA TRP A 139 -0.14 16.55 20.24
C TRP A 139 -1.48 16.57 20.92
N THR A 140 -2.50 17.08 20.27
CA THR A 140 -3.88 16.92 20.72
C THR A 140 -4.41 15.53 20.33
N TRP A 141 -5.40 15.01 21.08
CA TRP A 141 -6.05 13.75 20.72
C TRP A 141 -6.78 13.84 19.39
N GLY A 142 -7.36 15.00 19.07
CA GLY A 142 -8.02 15.24 17.78
C GLY A 142 -7.08 15.10 16.61
N GLU A 143 -5.92 15.77 16.64
CA GLU A 143 -4.88 15.68 15.61
C GLU A 143 -4.35 14.24 15.49
N THR A 144 -4.11 13.58 16.62
CA THR A 144 -3.59 12.22 16.61
C THR A 144 -4.56 11.25 15.96
N LEU A 145 -5.84 11.25 16.36
CA LEU A 145 -6.82 10.29 15.83
C LEU A 145 -7.15 10.58 14.35
N SER A 146 -7.40 11.84 13.98
CA SER A 146 -7.68 12.19 12.59
C SER A 146 -6.50 11.89 11.68
N GLY A 147 -5.29 12.24 12.09
CA GLY A 147 -4.10 11.98 11.28
C GLY A 147 -3.72 10.50 11.21
N LEU A 148 -4.00 9.69 12.26
CA LEU A 148 -3.82 8.24 12.21
C LEU A 148 -4.84 7.57 11.27
N LEU A 149 -6.08 8.04 11.24
CA LEU A 149 -7.08 7.56 10.28
C LEU A 149 -6.67 7.89 8.85
N GLU A 150 -6.24 9.12 8.61
CA GLU A 150 -5.75 9.56 7.30
C GLU A 150 -4.53 8.76 6.85
N LEU A 151 -3.50 8.67 7.71
CA LEU A 151 -2.27 7.92 7.42
C LEU A 151 -2.54 6.42 7.24
N GLY A 152 -3.33 5.82 8.15
CA GLY A 152 -3.65 4.39 8.12
C GLY A 152 -4.46 4.02 6.87
N PHE A 153 -5.50 4.80 6.56
CA PHE A 153 -6.32 4.56 5.37
C PHE A 153 -5.53 4.82 4.08
N GLY A 154 -4.74 5.90 4.02
CA GLY A 154 -3.91 6.23 2.86
C GLY A 154 -2.83 5.17 2.61
N ALA A 155 -2.10 4.76 3.64
CA ALA A 155 -1.07 3.72 3.53
C ALA A 155 -1.68 2.36 3.15
N TRP A 156 -2.85 2.02 3.70
CA TRP A 156 -3.59 0.82 3.33
C TRP A 156 -4.05 0.85 1.87
N LEU A 157 -4.67 1.93 1.42
CA LEU A 157 -5.15 2.05 0.04
C LEU A 157 -4.00 2.01 -0.97
N TYR A 158 -2.89 2.67 -0.65
CA TYR A 158 -1.67 2.65 -1.43
C TYR A 158 -1.11 1.23 -1.56
N ALA A 159 -0.97 0.50 -0.45
CA ALA A 159 -0.53 -0.90 -0.45
C ALA A 159 -1.52 -1.82 -1.17
N ALA A 160 -2.84 -1.60 -1.01
CA ALA A 160 -3.88 -2.38 -1.68
C ALA A 160 -3.84 -2.21 -3.20
N GLY A 161 -3.45 -1.03 -3.71
CA GLY A 161 -3.20 -0.81 -5.14
C GLY A 161 -2.08 -1.70 -5.67
N PHE A 162 -0.94 -1.75 -4.98
CA PHE A 162 0.16 -2.67 -5.33
C PHE A 162 -0.23 -4.14 -5.18
N ALA A 163 -1.01 -4.48 -4.15
CA ALA A 163 -1.51 -5.84 -3.98
C ALA A 163 -2.43 -6.27 -5.14
N ALA A 164 -3.31 -5.38 -5.59
CA ALA A 164 -4.20 -5.66 -6.70
C ALA A 164 -3.43 -5.88 -8.02
N LEU A 165 -2.44 -5.02 -8.32
CA LEU A 165 -1.53 -5.21 -9.45
C LEU A 165 -0.72 -6.50 -9.31
N GLY A 166 -0.26 -6.81 -8.11
CA GLY A 166 0.48 -8.03 -7.82
C GLY A 166 -0.33 -9.29 -8.08
N CYS A 167 -1.60 -9.29 -7.71
CA CYS A 167 -2.52 -10.38 -8.05
C CYS A 167 -2.64 -10.56 -9.56
N ALA A 168 -2.76 -9.46 -10.34
CA ALA A 168 -2.83 -9.52 -11.79
C ALA A 168 -1.56 -10.13 -12.41
N VAL A 169 -0.38 -9.70 -11.96
CA VAL A 169 0.91 -10.22 -12.45
C VAL A 169 1.07 -11.70 -12.10
N SER A 170 0.67 -12.12 -10.90
CA SER A 170 0.82 -13.51 -10.44
C SER A 170 -0.04 -14.52 -11.22
N LEU A 171 -1.11 -14.07 -11.92
CA LEU A 171 -1.97 -14.94 -12.72
C LEU A 171 -1.25 -15.57 -13.92
N GLY A 172 -0.38 -14.82 -14.59
CA GLY A 172 0.25 -15.23 -15.84
C GLY A 172 1.66 -15.80 -15.71
N THR A 173 2.23 -15.83 -14.50
CA THR A 173 3.66 -16.08 -14.30
C THR A 173 3.94 -17.13 -13.23
N THR A 174 5.20 -17.57 -13.14
CA THR A 174 5.70 -18.37 -12.01
C THR A 174 5.96 -17.46 -10.80
N LYS A 175 5.97 -18.03 -9.61
CA LYS A 175 6.22 -17.29 -8.35
C LYS A 175 7.48 -16.43 -8.40
N ALA A 176 8.61 -16.98 -8.89
CA ALA A 176 9.86 -16.25 -8.98
C ALA A 176 9.80 -15.08 -9.96
N ARG A 177 9.14 -15.27 -11.12
CA ARG A 177 8.95 -14.21 -12.12
C ARG A 177 7.97 -13.15 -11.63
N ALA A 178 6.87 -13.54 -10.98
CA ALA A 178 5.93 -12.60 -10.39
C ALA A 178 6.63 -11.69 -9.40
N LEU A 179 7.40 -12.25 -8.48
CA LEU A 179 8.17 -11.48 -7.52
C LEU A 179 9.15 -10.52 -8.21
N ALA A 180 9.91 -10.99 -9.20
CA ALA A 180 10.87 -10.16 -9.93
C ALA A 180 10.18 -8.97 -10.63
N TYR A 181 9.08 -9.22 -11.37
CA TYR A 181 8.34 -8.16 -12.05
C TYR A 181 7.75 -7.14 -11.09
N LEU A 182 7.24 -7.61 -9.95
CA LEU A 182 6.67 -6.74 -8.93
C LEU A 182 7.72 -5.91 -8.20
N LEU A 183 8.91 -6.46 -7.95
CA LEU A 183 10.02 -5.69 -7.40
C LEU A 183 10.52 -4.64 -8.38
N ILE A 184 10.57 -4.94 -9.69
CA ILE A 184 10.89 -3.96 -10.72
C ILE A 184 9.83 -2.85 -10.77
N LEU A 185 8.54 -3.22 -10.73
CA LEU A 185 7.44 -2.26 -10.70
C LEU A 185 7.52 -1.35 -9.46
N TRP A 186 7.75 -1.94 -8.29
CA TRP A 186 7.93 -1.20 -7.04
C TRP A 186 9.12 -0.23 -7.12
N PHE A 187 10.27 -0.72 -7.58
CA PHE A 187 11.47 0.11 -7.75
C PHE A 187 11.23 1.25 -8.75
N ALA A 188 10.59 0.96 -9.87
CA ALA A 188 10.28 1.96 -10.88
C ALA A 188 9.31 3.03 -10.37
N ALA A 189 8.25 2.63 -9.64
CA ALA A 189 7.26 3.57 -9.12
C ALA A 189 7.79 4.42 -7.94
N VAL A 190 8.66 3.86 -7.11
CA VAL A 190 9.07 4.51 -5.85
C VAL A 190 10.40 5.26 -5.99
N PHE A 191 11.33 4.78 -6.81
CA PHE A 191 12.65 5.40 -6.95
C PHE A 191 12.91 5.98 -8.34
N LEU A 192 12.66 5.18 -9.39
CA LEU A 192 13.00 5.61 -10.74
C LEU A 192 12.15 6.78 -11.20
N TRP A 193 10.88 6.81 -10.82
CA TRP A 193 9.98 7.91 -11.13
C TRP A 193 10.47 9.24 -10.55
N ASP A 194 10.83 9.27 -9.28
CA ASP A 194 11.38 10.45 -8.61
C ASP A 194 12.68 10.91 -9.26
N LEU A 195 13.56 9.97 -9.65
CA LEU A 195 14.80 10.27 -10.33
C LEU A 195 14.57 10.89 -11.71
N ILE A 196 13.60 10.38 -12.47
CA ILE A 196 13.20 10.93 -13.77
C ILE A 196 12.69 12.35 -13.61
N LEU A 197 11.80 12.59 -12.64
CA LEU A 197 11.24 13.91 -12.38
C LEU A 197 12.32 14.90 -11.91
N LEU A 198 13.24 14.48 -11.06
CA LEU A 198 14.37 15.29 -10.62
C LEU A 198 15.28 15.66 -11.80
N THR A 199 15.61 14.67 -12.65
CA THR A 199 16.44 14.91 -13.84
C THR A 199 15.76 15.88 -14.80
N MET A 200 14.45 15.73 -15.00
CA MET A 200 13.66 16.62 -15.84
C MET A 200 13.63 18.04 -15.27
N ALA A 201 13.46 18.19 -13.96
CA ALA A 201 13.48 19.49 -13.30
C ALA A 201 14.83 20.21 -13.46
N VAL A 202 15.94 19.47 -13.36
CA VAL A 202 17.29 20.03 -13.51
C VAL A 202 17.60 20.37 -14.98
N MET A 203 17.27 19.48 -15.91
CA MET A 203 17.60 19.69 -17.34
C MET A 203 16.78 20.79 -18.00
N LEU A 204 15.53 20.93 -17.61
CA LEU A 204 14.62 21.94 -18.18
C LEU A 204 14.64 23.27 -17.43
N ALA A 205 15.52 23.41 -16.41
CA ALA A 205 15.97 24.64 -15.74
C ALA A 205 14.92 25.80 -15.62
N GLY A 206 13.69 25.47 -15.31
CA GLY A 206 12.62 26.47 -15.13
C GLY A 206 11.68 26.65 -16.32
N ASP A 207 11.92 26.02 -17.46
CA ASP A 207 11.02 26.08 -18.63
C ASP A 207 9.76 25.21 -18.46
N VAL A 208 9.72 24.33 -17.44
CA VAL A 208 8.55 23.50 -17.15
C VAL A 208 7.61 24.22 -16.20
N PRO A 209 6.34 24.44 -16.60
CA PRO A 209 5.34 24.98 -15.69
C PRO A 209 5.20 24.11 -14.43
N SER A 210 5.18 24.75 -13.25
CA SER A 210 5.00 24.04 -11.96
C SER A 210 3.73 23.18 -11.92
N SER A 211 2.70 23.58 -12.66
CA SER A 211 1.45 22.80 -12.82
C SER A 211 1.67 21.47 -13.51
N LEU A 212 2.48 21.43 -14.60
CA LEU A 212 2.79 20.18 -15.30
C LEU A 212 3.59 19.23 -14.38
N PHE A 213 4.56 19.77 -13.65
CA PHE A 213 5.35 18.99 -12.70
C PHE A 213 4.47 18.39 -11.59
N THR A 214 3.54 19.17 -11.05
CA THR A 214 2.57 18.69 -10.06
C THR A 214 1.67 17.59 -10.63
N VAL A 215 1.21 17.70 -11.87
CA VAL A 215 0.42 16.66 -12.54
C VAL A 215 1.23 15.38 -12.70
N LEU A 216 2.47 15.46 -13.18
CA LEU A 216 3.34 14.30 -13.35
C LEU A 216 3.63 13.59 -12.01
N MET A 217 3.88 14.34 -10.94
CA MET A 217 4.02 13.79 -9.60
C MET A 217 2.74 13.08 -9.14
N THR A 218 1.58 13.68 -9.34
CA THR A 218 0.31 13.09 -8.88
C THR A 218 -0.12 11.84 -9.64
N LEU A 219 0.36 11.59 -10.86
CA LEU A 219 0.06 10.37 -11.61
C LEU A 219 0.63 9.11 -10.93
N ASN A 220 1.72 9.24 -10.23
CA ASN A 220 2.32 8.14 -9.49
C ASN A 220 1.66 7.98 -8.12
N SER A 221 1.28 6.75 -7.79
CA SER A 221 0.64 6.44 -6.50
C SER A 221 1.54 6.71 -5.29
N ALA A 222 2.87 6.58 -5.42
CA ALA A 222 3.82 6.88 -4.36
C ALA A 222 3.83 8.37 -4.04
N ASP A 223 3.94 9.20 -5.07
CA ASP A 223 3.91 10.65 -4.92
C ASP A 223 2.55 11.18 -4.48
N ALA A 224 1.46 10.62 -5.02
CA ALA A 224 0.11 10.94 -4.57
C ALA A 224 -0.07 10.67 -3.07
N PHE A 225 0.44 9.54 -2.56
CA PHE A 225 0.44 9.22 -1.13
C PHE A 225 1.31 10.21 -0.34
N ARG A 226 2.53 10.52 -0.82
CA ARG A 226 3.44 11.47 -0.19
C ARG A 226 2.81 12.86 -0.09
N MET A 227 2.25 13.39 -1.18
CA MET A 227 1.60 14.70 -1.22
C MET A 227 0.39 14.78 -0.28
N LEU A 228 -0.36 13.69 -0.14
CA LEU A 228 -1.49 13.62 0.77
C LEU A 228 -1.06 13.74 2.24
N MET A 229 0.08 13.14 2.59
CA MET A 229 0.55 13.04 3.99
C MET A 229 1.49 14.16 4.41
N THR A 230 2.09 14.88 3.45
CA THR A 230 3.10 15.90 3.73
C THR A 230 2.49 17.29 3.52
N PRO A 231 2.59 18.21 4.50
CA PRO A 231 2.14 19.59 4.33
C PRO A 231 2.81 20.26 3.12
N ALA A 232 2.05 21.04 2.35
CA ALA A 232 2.56 21.76 1.17
C ALA A 232 3.77 22.67 1.47
N ALA A 233 3.83 23.24 2.67
CA ALA A 233 4.95 24.05 3.13
C ALA A 233 6.28 23.26 3.22
N VAL A 234 6.22 21.94 3.36
CA VAL A 234 7.39 21.07 3.45
C VAL A 234 7.75 20.46 2.09
N SER A 235 6.75 20.08 1.30
CA SER A 235 6.97 19.45 0.00
C SER A 235 7.28 20.42 -1.13
N GLY A 236 6.93 21.70 -0.98
CA GLY A 236 7.02 22.70 -2.05
C GLY A 236 5.98 22.51 -3.18
N PHE A 237 5.29 21.38 -3.20
CA PHE A 237 4.25 21.02 -4.17
C PHE A 237 2.97 20.68 -3.42
N SER A 238 1.82 21.10 -3.96
CA SER A 238 0.51 20.75 -3.41
C SER A 238 -0.44 20.32 -4.52
N ALA A 239 -0.99 19.13 -4.38
CA ALA A 239 -2.18 18.74 -5.12
C ALA A 239 -3.40 18.82 -4.19
N PRO A 240 -4.60 19.12 -4.71
CA PRO A 240 -5.82 18.97 -3.91
C PRO A 240 -5.91 17.53 -3.34
N ALA A 241 -6.21 17.41 -2.06
CA ALA A 241 -6.29 16.07 -1.42
C ALA A 241 -7.22 15.11 -2.18
N ALA A 242 -8.32 15.62 -2.75
CA ALA A 242 -9.25 14.85 -3.57
C ALA A 242 -8.57 14.21 -4.80
N VAL A 243 -7.61 14.90 -5.42
CA VAL A 243 -6.86 14.37 -6.58
C VAL A 243 -5.95 13.23 -6.13
N SER A 244 -5.21 13.41 -5.05
CA SER A 244 -4.32 12.37 -4.50
C SER A 244 -5.10 11.12 -4.07
N TRP A 245 -6.23 11.29 -3.38
CA TRP A 245 -7.14 10.17 -3.07
C TRP A 245 -7.66 9.50 -4.34
N GLY A 246 -8.08 10.29 -5.34
CA GLY A 246 -8.56 9.80 -6.63
C GLY A 246 -7.52 8.91 -7.33
N VAL A 247 -6.25 9.32 -7.34
CA VAL A 247 -5.16 8.54 -7.95
C VAL A 247 -4.96 7.21 -7.22
N LEU A 248 -4.94 7.21 -5.87
CA LEU A 248 -4.83 5.97 -5.10
C LEU A 248 -5.98 5.00 -5.40
N PHE A 249 -7.20 5.50 -5.51
CA PHE A 249 -8.36 4.68 -5.91
C PHE A 249 -8.24 4.16 -7.35
N ILE A 250 -7.77 5.00 -8.29
CA ILE A 250 -7.58 4.58 -9.69
C ILE A 250 -6.58 3.43 -9.76
N TRP A 251 -5.46 3.50 -9.05
CA TRP A 251 -4.47 2.43 -9.00
C TRP A 251 -5.06 1.13 -8.44
N TRP A 252 -5.84 1.22 -7.37
CA TRP A 252 -6.50 0.06 -6.78
C TRP A 252 -7.56 -0.55 -7.70
N PHE A 253 -8.42 0.26 -8.32
CA PHE A 253 -9.44 -0.21 -9.25
C PHE A 253 -8.83 -0.75 -10.55
N ALA A 254 -7.78 -0.12 -11.07
CA ALA A 254 -7.06 -0.60 -12.25
C ALA A 254 -6.45 -1.98 -11.99
N GLY A 255 -5.73 -2.17 -10.87
CA GLY A 255 -5.18 -3.46 -10.48
C GLY A 255 -6.26 -4.53 -10.29
N THR A 256 -7.36 -4.16 -9.63
CA THR A 256 -8.53 -5.05 -9.46
C THR A 256 -9.12 -5.44 -10.81
N GLY A 257 -9.33 -4.47 -11.71
CA GLY A 257 -9.84 -4.70 -13.06
C GLY A 257 -8.93 -5.62 -13.88
N LEU A 258 -7.61 -5.40 -13.83
CA LEU A 258 -6.62 -6.26 -14.49
C LEU A 258 -6.65 -7.69 -13.94
N THR A 259 -6.78 -7.86 -12.64
CA THR A 259 -6.91 -9.19 -12.02
C THR A 259 -8.19 -9.91 -12.50
N LEU A 260 -9.32 -9.22 -12.50
CA LEU A 260 -10.60 -9.82 -12.90
C LEU A 260 -10.65 -10.14 -14.40
N THR A 261 -10.16 -9.25 -15.26
CA THR A 261 -10.06 -9.51 -16.70
C THR A 261 -9.09 -10.66 -17.00
N GLY A 262 -7.93 -10.70 -16.33
CA GLY A 262 -6.99 -11.81 -16.42
C GLY A 262 -7.63 -13.16 -16.06
N LEU A 263 -8.44 -13.21 -14.99
CA LEU A 263 -9.17 -14.42 -14.59
C LEU A 263 -10.23 -14.86 -15.61
N ARG A 264 -10.90 -13.91 -16.27
CA ARG A 264 -11.88 -14.24 -17.33
C ARG A 264 -11.22 -14.94 -18.53
N HIS A 265 -10.04 -14.47 -18.92
CA HIS A 265 -9.30 -14.96 -20.08
C HIS A 265 -8.39 -16.16 -19.81
N LEU A 266 -8.32 -16.65 -18.56
CA LEU A 266 -7.60 -17.88 -18.26
C LEU A 266 -8.26 -19.06 -19.02
N SER A 267 -7.59 -19.52 -20.09
CA SER A 267 -7.90 -20.82 -20.74
C SER A 267 -7.25 -21.92 -19.91
N VAL A 268 -8.05 -22.94 -19.58
CA VAL A 268 -7.59 -24.19 -18.93
C VAL A 268 -7.02 -25.10 -19.99
#